data_b54448a1a6069f9ec0305561299854c4
#
_entry.id   b54448a1a6069f9ec0305561299854c4
#
_cell.length_a   1.000
_cell.length_b   1.000
_cell.length_c   1.000
_cell.angle_alpha   90.00
_cell.angle_beta   90.00
_cell.angle_gamma   90.00
#
_symmetry.space_group_name_H-M   'P 1'
#
loop_
_entity.id
_entity.type
_entity.pdbx_description
1 polymer ?
#
loop_
_entity_poly.entity_id
_entity_poly.type
_entity_poly.pdbx_seq_one_letter_code
_entity_poly.pdbx_strand_id
1 'polypeptide(L)'
;MNTYPINIIPGVVETGPKGERFWDIYSLLLKERIIMLFTPITDPIANNIIAQLLYLEREDPDKDINMYIQSPGGVISSGLAIYDTMQLIRPGVSTICVGMAASMATVLLCAGTKGKRYALPNATIHLHQARGGAEGQAADIVIAAREIARQQDLIKDIIVKHTGQPLEKVTHDTDRDFYLSAEQAVEYGIVDEILSKPSK
;
A
#
# COMPACT_ATOMS: atom_id res chain seq x y z
N MET A 1 20.91 -21.35 17.32
CA MET A 1 19.77 -20.61 17.87
C MET A 1 19.72 -19.27 17.14
N ASN A 2 18.76 -19.06 16.21
CA ASN A 2 18.56 -17.77 15.59
C ASN A 2 17.77 -16.90 16.56
N THR A 3 18.45 -16.08 17.33
CA THR A 3 17.81 -15.02 18.10
C THR A 3 17.48 -13.87 17.14
N TYR A 4 16.27 -13.89 16.56
CA TYR A 4 15.75 -12.69 15.94
C TYR A 4 15.66 -11.58 17.01
N PRO A 5 16.10 -10.35 16.72
CA PRO A 5 15.99 -9.27 17.68
C PRO A 5 14.52 -9.11 18.06
N ILE A 6 14.25 -9.08 19.36
CA ILE A 6 12.90 -8.76 19.87
C ILE A 6 12.56 -7.40 19.28
N ASN A 7 11.47 -7.33 18.52
CA ASN A 7 10.97 -6.08 17.97
C ASN A 7 10.45 -5.24 19.14
N ILE A 8 11.32 -4.41 19.71
CA ILE A 8 10.94 -3.53 20.82
C ILE A 8 10.11 -2.40 20.21
N ILE A 9 8.81 -2.41 20.49
CA ILE A 9 7.92 -1.30 20.14
C ILE A 9 8.15 -0.17 21.14
N PRO A 10 8.65 1.00 20.71
CA PRO A 10 8.89 2.12 21.60
C PRO A 10 7.58 2.64 22.20
N GLY A 11 7.64 3.01 23.48
CA GLY A 11 6.54 3.70 24.16
C GLY A 11 6.82 5.19 24.29
N VAL A 12 5.76 5.98 24.26
CA VAL A 12 5.78 7.43 24.44
C VAL A 12 4.84 7.81 25.59
N VAL A 13 5.29 8.68 26.49
CA VAL A 13 4.46 9.24 27.56
C VAL A 13 4.06 10.66 27.18
N GLU A 14 2.77 10.91 27.01
CA GLU A 14 2.21 12.25 26.86
C GLU A 14 1.76 12.77 28.24
N THR A 15 2.23 13.93 28.64
CA THR A 15 1.79 14.61 29.86
C THR A 15 0.74 15.68 29.49
N GLY A 16 -0.46 15.56 30.01
CA GLY A 16 -1.56 16.47 29.74
C GLY A 16 -2.30 16.90 31.01
N PRO A 17 -3.32 17.76 30.88
CA PRO A 17 -4.10 18.28 32.06
C PRO A 17 -4.79 17.18 32.86
N LYS A 18 -4.99 15.99 32.29
CA LYS A 18 -5.62 14.82 32.92
C LYS A 18 -4.61 13.78 33.43
N GLY A 19 -3.32 14.12 33.50
CA GLY A 19 -2.23 13.24 33.91
C GLY A 19 -1.44 12.69 32.72
N GLU A 20 -0.62 11.68 33.01
CA GLU A 20 0.22 11.00 32.03
C GLU A 20 -0.54 9.88 31.31
N ARG A 21 -0.33 9.77 30.00
CA ARG A 21 -0.83 8.67 29.17
C ARG A 21 0.32 7.98 28.47
N PHE A 22 0.37 6.67 28.58
CA PHE A 22 1.32 5.83 27.86
C PHE A 22 0.69 5.38 26.53
N TRP A 23 1.46 5.52 25.45
CA TRP A 23 1.13 5.05 24.12
C TRP A 23 2.27 4.20 23.59
N ASP A 24 1.98 3.13 22.83
CA ASP A 24 2.96 2.63 21.90
C ASP A 24 3.05 3.56 20.67
N ILE A 25 4.19 3.54 19.98
CA ILE A 25 4.43 4.50 18.89
C ILE A 25 3.41 4.37 17.75
N TYR A 26 2.93 3.16 17.44
CA TYR A 26 1.98 2.95 16.35
C TYR A 26 0.58 3.47 16.70
N SER A 27 0.13 3.27 17.93
CA SER A 27 -1.12 3.84 18.44
C SER A 27 -1.07 5.36 18.46
N LEU A 28 0.08 5.96 18.81
CA LEU A 28 0.26 7.40 18.77
C LEU A 28 0.21 7.94 17.33
N LEU A 29 0.91 7.29 16.39
CA LEU A 29 0.86 7.66 14.98
C LEU A 29 -0.55 7.50 14.39
N LEU A 30 -1.28 6.45 14.75
CA LEU A 30 -2.67 6.27 14.32
C LEU A 30 -3.57 7.42 14.80
N LYS A 31 -3.39 7.90 16.01
CA LYS A 31 -4.08 9.09 16.54
C LYS A 31 -3.81 10.33 15.66
N GLU A 32 -2.61 10.44 15.09
CA GLU A 32 -2.23 11.48 14.11
C GLU A 32 -2.62 11.15 12.68
N ARG A 33 -3.51 10.16 12.50
CA ARG A 33 -4.05 9.69 11.21
C ARG A 33 -3.00 9.09 10.28
N ILE A 34 -1.95 8.49 10.84
CA ILE A 34 -0.86 7.84 10.13
C ILE A 34 -1.02 6.34 10.24
N ILE A 35 -1.09 5.66 9.10
CA ILE A 35 -1.09 4.20 8.95
C ILE A 35 0.24 3.76 8.35
N MET A 36 0.82 2.69 8.88
CA MET A 36 2.09 2.14 8.40
C MET A 36 1.91 0.75 7.81
N LEU A 37 2.09 0.61 6.49
CA LEU A 37 2.13 -0.66 5.78
C LEU A 37 3.59 -1.02 5.50
N PHE A 38 4.28 -1.63 6.49
CA PHE A 38 5.72 -1.89 6.47
C PHE A 38 6.05 -3.39 6.46
N THR A 39 5.12 -4.22 6.05
CA THR A 39 5.27 -5.67 6.01
C THR A 39 4.68 -6.24 4.72
N PRO A 40 4.91 -7.53 4.40
CA PRO A 40 4.13 -8.21 3.37
C PRO A 40 2.63 -8.14 3.66
N ILE A 41 1.83 -8.00 2.60
CA ILE A 41 0.37 -7.95 2.68
C ILE A 41 -0.15 -9.38 2.85
N THR A 42 -0.67 -9.66 4.02
CA THR A 42 -1.34 -10.91 4.41
C THR A 42 -2.75 -10.61 4.91
N ASP A 43 -3.60 -11.61 5.08
CA ASP A 43 -4.96 -11.40 5.62
C ASP A 43 -4.96 -10.69 6.98
N PRO A 44 -4.13 -11.05 7.97
CA PRO A 44 -4.08 -10.32 9.24
C PRO A 44 -3.65 -8.86 9.09
N ILE A 45 -2.70 -8.58 8.18
CA ILE A 45 -2.25 -7.20 7.92
C ILE A 45 -3.36 -6.40 7.22
N ALA A 46 -4.03 -6.99 6.24
CA ALA A 46 -5.16 -6.34 5.57
C ALA A 46 -6.30 -6.02 6.53
N ASN A 47 -6.70 -6.97 7.37
CA ASN A 47 -7.73 -6.76 8.39
C ASN A 47 -7.35 -5.62 9.34
N ASN A 48 -6.09 -5.53 9.74
CA ASN A 48 -5.61 -4.46 10.62
C ASN A 48 -5.66 -3.10 9.92
N ILE A 49 -5.17 -2.98 8.68
CA ILE A 49 -5.21 -1.72 7.89
C ILE A 49 -6.65 -1.28 7.64
N ILE A 50 -7.53 -2.20 7.26
CA ILE A 50 -8.96 -1.91 7.05
C ILE A 50 -9.62 -1.38 8.34
N ALA A 51 -9.36 -2.02 9.48
CA ALA A 51 -9.88 -1.57 10.76
C ALA A 51 -9.40 -0.14 11.12
N GLN A 52 -8.13 0.18 10.83
CA GLN A 52 -7.58 1.52 11.03
C GLN A 52 -8.24 2.55 10.10
N LEU A 53 -8.44 2.23 8.81
CA LEU A 53 -9.12 3.10 7.86
C LEU A 53 -10.55 3.44 8.31
N LEU A 54 -11.33 2.42 8.67
CA LEU A 54 -12.71 2.59 9.17
C LEU A 54 -12.78 3.34 10.51
N TYR A 55 -11.83 3.09 11.39
CA TYR A 55 -11.73 3.84 12.65
C TYR A 55 -11.47 5.33 12.41
N LEU A 56 -10.52 5.66 11.52
CA LEU A 56 -10.17 7.04 11.21
C LEU A 56 -11.28 7.77 10.45
N GLU A 57 -12.01 7.09 9.57
CA GLU A 57 -13.21 7.66 8.95
C GLU A 57 -14.26 8.03 9.98
N ARG A 58 -14.52 7.15 10.94
CA ARG A 58 -15.48 7.40 12.03
C ARG A 58 -15.06 8.57 12.93
N GLU A 59 -13.74 8.71 13.21
CA GLU A 59 -13.24 9.78 14.07
C GLU A 59 -13.37 11.17 13.43
N ASP A 60 -13.02 11.27 12.13
CA ASP A 60 -13.15 12.52 11.37
C ASP A 60 -13.19 12.21 9.87
N PRO A 61 -14.37 12.22 9.26
CA PRO A 61 -14.55 11.85 7.85
C PRO A 61 -14.03 12.91 6.86
N ASP A 62 -13.69 14.11 7.33
CA ASP A 62 -13.29 15.23 6.46
C ASP A 62 -11.76 15.44 6.43
N LYS A 63 -11.02 14.76 7.32
CA LYS A 63 -9.55 14.84 7.35
C LYS A 63 -8.90 13.66 6.64
N ASP A 64 -7.86 13.96 5.86
CA ASP A 64 -7.06 12.96 5.18
C ASP A 64 -6.40 11.95 6.12
N ILE A 65 -6.14 10.77 5.57
CA ILE A 65 -5.37 9.70 6.19
C ILE A 65 -4.04 9.58 5.44
N ASN A 66 -2.93 9.50 6.16
CA ASN A 66 -1.60 9.31 5.58
C ASN A 66 -1.17 7.85 5.70
N MET A 67 -1.01 7.16 4.58
CA MET A 67 -0.54 5.77 4.55
C MET A 67 0.92 5.73 4.05
N TYR A 68 1.83 5.40 4.96
CA TYR A 68 3.24 5.16 4.62
C TYR A 68 3.43 3.71 4.20
N ILE A 69 4.09 3.50 3.06
CA ILE A 69 4.23 2.19 2.43
C ILE A 69 5.70 1.82 2.26
N GLN A 70 6.09 0.72 2.88
CA GLN A 70 7.36 0.00 2.67
C GLN A 70 7.07 -1.49 2.64
N SER A 71 6.66 -2.01 1.49
CA SER A 71 6.13 -3.37 1.41
C SER A 71 6.52 -4.05 0.10
N PRO A 72 6.88 -5.34 0.15
CA PRO A 72 7.09 -6.15 -1.06
C PRO A 72 5.78 -6.55 -1.76
N GLY A 73 4.62 -6.09 -1.29
CA GLY A 73 3.32 -6.58 -1.73
C GLY A 73 2.89 -7.84 -1.01
N GLY A 74 2.12 -8.69 -1.64
CA GLY A 74 1.63 -9.93 -1.02
C GLY A 74 0.35 -10.47 -1.64
N VAL A 75 -0.55 -11.00 -0.81
CA VAL A 75 -1.78 -11.66 -1.24
C VAL A 75 -2.71 -10.68 -1.96
N ILE A 76 -3.09 -11.03 -3.20
CA ILE A 76 -3.87 -10.14 -4.08
C ILE A 76 -5.24 -9.82 -3.45
N SER A 77 -5.98 -10.83 -2.98
CA SER A 77 -7.31 -10.62 -2.37
C SER A 77 -7.26 -9.72 -1.14
N SER A 78 -6.22 -9.88 -0.30
CA SER A 78 -6.00 -9.04 0.88
C SER A 78 -5.67 -7.59 0.49
N GLY A 79 -4.84 -7.40 -0.55
CA GLY A 79 -4.53 -6.08 -1.09
C GLY A 79 -5.75 -5.41 -1.75
N LEU A 80 -6.56 -6.16 -2.48
CA LEU A 80 -7.81 -5.66 -3.07
C LEU A 80 -8.81 -5.22 -1.98
N ALA A 81 -8.87 -5.94 -0.86
CA ALA A 81 -9.73 -5.55 0.27
C ALA A 81 -9.29 -4.21 0.88
N ILE A 82 -7.98 -3.95 1.00
CA ILE A 82 -7.46 -2.63 1.40
C ILE A 82 -7.81 -1.58 0.34
N TYR A 83 -7.56 -1.89 -0.95
CA TYR A 83 -7.86 -1.00 -2.07
C TYR A 83 -9.33 -0.55 -2.07
N ASP A 84 -10.25 -1.50 -2.02
CA ASP A 84 -11.69 -1.21 -2.03
C ASP A 84 -12.10 -0.35 -0.81
N THR A 85 -11.52 -0.62 0.35
CA THR A 85 -11.75 0.19 1.56
C THR A 85 -11.23 1.61 1.37
N MET A 86 -10.03 1.80 0.81
CA MET A 86 -9.48 3.12 0.50
C MET A 86 -10.37 3.91 -0.47
N GLN A 87 -11.03 3.22 -1.43
CA GLN A 87 -11.92 3.87 -2.39
C GLN A 87 -13.33 4.11 -1.82
N LEU A 88 -13.73 3.36 -0.79
CA LEU A 88 -15.06 3.43 -0.17
C LEU A 88 -15.18 4.55 0.86
N ILE A 89 -14.15 4.71 1.70
CA ILE A 89 -14.15 5.69 2.80
C ILE A 89 -14.18 7.12 2.28
N ARG A 90 -14.78 8.00 3.07
CA ARG A 90 -14.91 9.43 2.75
C ARG A 90 -13.60 10.23 2.83
N PRO A 91 -12.71 10.01 3.82
CA PRO A 91 -11.41 10.68 3.88
C PRO A 91 -10.56 10.42 2.65
N GLY A 92 -9.83 11.44 2.17
CA GLY A 92 -8.77 11.23 1.21
C GLY A 92 -7.63 10.40 1.83
N VAL A 93 -7.10 9.43 1.07
CA VAL A 93 -5.94 8.65 1.51
C VAL A 93 -4.70 9.14 0.76
N SER A 94 -3.83 9.85 1.47
CA SER A 94 -2.49 10.19 0.98
C SER A 94 -1.58 8.97 1.11
N THR A 95 -0.86 8.63 0.06
CA THR A 95 0.06 7.47 0.05
C THR A 95 1.49 7.92 -0.14
N ILE A 96 2.41 7.39 0.68
CA ILE A 96 3.82 7.79 0.68
C ILE A 96 4.71 6.55 0.61
N CYS A 97 5.44 6.36 -0.48
CA CYS A 97 6.44 5.29 -0.58
C CYS A 97 7.71 5.65 0.17
N VAL A 98 8.07 4.79 1.16
CA VAL A 98 9.30 4.90 1.94
C VAL A 98 10.16 3.66 1.66
N GLY A 99 11.27 3.82 0.97
CA GLY A 99 12.16 2.72 0.60
C GLY A 99 11.64 1.91 -0.59
N MET A 100 10.60 1.08 -0.44
CA MET A 100 10.09 0.26 -1.55
C MET A 100 8.58 0.05 -1.49
N ALA A 101 7.93 0.16 -2.63
CA ALA A 101 6.61 -0.39 -2.86
C ALA A 101 6.65 -1.36 -4.04
N ALA A 102 6.31 -2.64 -3.82
CA ALA A 102 6.38 -3.66 -4.85
C ALA A 102 5.05 -4.41 -5.00
N SER A 103 4.76 -4.84 -6.26
CA SER A 103 3.60 -5.69 -6.53
C SER A 103 2.29 -5.06 -6.02
N MET A 104 1.54 -5.76 -5.20
CA MET A 104 0.28 -5.27 -4.62
C MET A 104 0.44 -3.98 -3.80
N ALA A 105 1.62 -3.73 -3.21
CA ALA A 105 1.90 -2.46 -2.51
C ALA A 105 2.02 -1.27 -3.49
N THR A 106 2.52 -1.48 -4.71
CA THR A 106 2.52 -0.45 -5.77
C THR A 106 1.09 -0.13 -6.21
N VAL A 107 0.21 -1.12 -6.27
CA VAL A 107 -1.22 -0.91 -6.55
C VAL A 107 -1.86 -0.02 -5.50
N LEU A 108 -1.59 -0.27 -4.21
CA LEU A 108 -2.08 0.59 -3.13
C LEU A 108 -1.47 1.99 -3.16
N LEU A 109 -0.18 2.10 -3.51
CA LEU A 109 0.50 3.40 -3.65
C LEU A 109 -0.18 4.26 -4.74
N CYS A 110 -0.40 3.71 -5.93
CA CYS A 110 -1.03 4.45 -7.02
C CYS A 110 -2.53 4.73 -6.79
N ALA A 111 -3.17 3.94 -5.92
CA ALA A 111 -4.59 4.07 -5.56
C ALA A 111 -4.89 5.18 -4.54
N GLY A 112 -3.88 5.86 -4.02
CA GLY A 112 -4.04 7.05 -3.19
C GLY A 112 -4.83 8.15 -3.90
N THR A 113 -5.35 9.09 -3.13
CA THR A 113 -6.07 10.25 -3.66
C THR A 113 -5.17 11.03 -4.62
N LYS A 114 -5.66 11.29 -5.83
CA LYS A 114 -4.89 12.01 -6.86
C LYS A 114 -4.43 13.38 -6.35
N GLY A 115 -3.16 13.71 -6.60
CA GLY A 115 -2.49 14.89 -6.05
C GLY A 115 -1.93 14.69 -4.64
N LYS A 116 -2.11 13.49 -4.04
CA LYS A 116 -1.65 13.16 -2.68
C LYS A 116 -0.90 11.82 -2.64
N ARG A 117 -0.26 11.44 -3.75
CA ARG A 117 0.52 10.21 -3.88
C ARG A 117 1.99 10.60 -3.99
N TYR A 118 2.82 10.09 -3.10
CA TYR A 118 4.19 10.56 -2.93
C TYR A 118 5.20 9.42 -2.90
N ALA A 119 6.44 9.74 -3.26
CA ALA A 119 7.60 8.89 -3.01
C ALA A 119 8.73 9.69 -2.35
N LEU A 120 9.52 9.06 -1.49
CA LEU A 120 10.78 9.64 -1.04
C LEU A 120 11.85 9.51 -2.16
N PRO A 121 12.89 10.37 -2.18
CA PRO A 121 13.83 10.46 -3.31
C PRO A 121 14.54 9.14 -3.66
N ASN A 122 14.78 8.29 -2.69
CA ASN A 122 15.47 7.00 -2.88
C ASN A 122 14.50 5.81 -2.90
N ALA A 123 13.20 6.06 -3.07
CA ALA A 123 12.22 4.99 -3.12
C ALA A 123 12.33 4.22 -4.45
N THR A 124 12.13 2.91 -4.35
CA THR A 124 12.00 2.03 -5.51
C THR A 124 10.57 1.55 -5.64
N ILE A 125 10.02 1.69 -6.82
CA ILE A 125 8.69 1.19 -7.16
C ILE A 125 8.85 -0.01 -8.09
N HIS A 126 8.14 -1.10 -7.82
CA HIS A 126 8.28 -2.34 -8.57
C HIS A 126 6.93 -2.91 -8.98
N LEU A 127 6.78 -3.18 -10.26
CA LEU A 127 5.63 -3.85 -10.86
C LEU A 127 6.06 -5.19 -11.45
N HIS A 128 5.18 -6.17 -11.43
CA HIS A 128 5.32 -7.45 -12.10
C HIS A 128 3.95 -8.13 -12.21
N GLN A 129 3.86 -9.17 -13.05
CA GLN A 129 2.61 -9.94 -13.18
C GLN A 129 2.24 -10.70 -11.90
N ALA A 130 0.96 -11.05 -11.77
CA ALA A 130 0.48 -11.88 -10.66
C ALA A 130 1.24 -13.21 -10.61
N ARG A 131 1.64 -13.61 -9.40
CA ARG A 131 2.26 -14.92 -9.16
C ARG A 131 1.25 -15.79 -8.43
N GLY A 132 1.11 -17.01 -8.89
CA GLY A 132 0.23 -17.99 -8.27
C GLY A 132 0.51 -19.38 -8.85
N GLY A 133 -0.12 -20.38 -8.26
CA GLY A 133 -0.03 -21.76 -8.68
C GLY A 133 -1.18 -22.55 -8.10
N ALA A 134 -1.42 -23.72 -8.67
CA ALA A 134 -2.39 -24.68 -8.16
C ALA A 134 -1.84 -26.08 -8.32
N GLU A 135 -2.21 -26.95 -7.40
CA GLU A 135 -1.92 -28.38 -7.41
C GLU A 135 -3.22 -29.15 -7.23
N GLY A 136 -3.35 -30.31 -7.86
CA GLY A 136 -4.55 -31.11 -7.76
C GLY A 136 -4.99 -31.72 -9.09
N GLN A 137 -6.30 -31.94 -9.27
CA GLN A 137 -6.85 -32.47 -10.53
C GLN A 137 -6.73 -31.43 -11.66
N ALA A 138 -6.59 -31.93 -12.90
CA ALA A 138 -6.40 -31.05 -14.07
C ALA A 138 -7.52 -30.00 -14.20
N ALA A 139 -8.76 -30.36 -13.91
CA ALA A 139 -9.90 -29.43 -13.94
C ALA A 139 -9.73 -28.28 -12.90
N ASP A 140 -9.27 -28.60 -11.70
CA ASP A 140 -9.08 -27.62 -10.62
C ASP A 140 -7.92 -26.66 -10.95
N ILE A 141 -6.83 -27.17 -11.56
CA ILE A 141 -5.71 -26.36 -12.03
C ILE A 141 -6.18 -25.35 -13.08
N VAL A 142 -7.04 -25.75 -14.04
CA VAL A 142 -7.60 -24.85 -15.05
C VAL A 142 -8.46 -23.77 -14.42
N ILE A 143 -9.29 -24.10 -13.42
CA ILE A 143 -10.11 -23.13 -12.70
C ILE A 143 -9.23 -22.11 -11.98
N ALA A 144 -8.22 -22.57 -11.24
CA ALA A 144 -7.28 -21.70 -10.55
C ALA A 144 -6.49 -20.78 -11.52
N ALA A 145 -6.04 -21.30 -12.65
CA ALA A 145 -5.34 -20.51 -13.66
C ALA A 145 -6.23 -19.39 -14.23
N ARG A 146 -7.52 -19.67 -14.47
CA ARG A 146 -8.48 -18.64 -14.90
C ARG A 146 -8.69 -17.55 -13.85
N GLU A 147 -8.75 -17.93 -12.57
CA GLU A 147 -8.90 -16.94 -11.48
C GLU A 147 -7.65 -16.07 -11.34
N ILE A 148 -6.43 -16.64 -11.46
CA ILE A 148 -5.19 -15.86 -11.46
C ILE A 148 -5.17 -14.87 -12.64
N ALA A 149 -5.59 -15.29 -13.84
CA ALA A 149 -5.67 -14.41 -15.00
C ALA A 149 -6.68 -13.29 -14.78
N ARG A 150 -7.87 -13.58 -14.24
CA ARG A 150 -8.89 -12.59 -13.89
C ARG A 150 -8.36 -11.55 -12.90
N GLN A 151 -7.66 -11.98 -11.87
CA GLN A 151 -7.05 -11.08 -10.88
C GLN A 151 -5.94 -10.22 -11.50
N GLN A 152 -5.13 -10.78 -12.38
CA GLN A 152 -4.13 -10.05 -13.15
C GLN A 152 -4.75 -8.92 -13.98
N ASP A 153 -5.84 -9.20 -14.68
CA ASP A 153 -6.50 -8.19 -15.50
C ASP A 153 -7.12 -7.08 -14.64
N LEU A 154 -7.74 -7.45 -13.51
CA LEU A 154 -8.27 -6.47 -12.55
C LEU A 154 -7.17 -5.54 -12.01
N ILE A 155 -5.99 -6.07 -11.69
CA ILE A 155 -4.86 -5.26 -11.22
C ILE A 155 -4.39 -4.29 -12.32
N LYS A 156 -4.30 -4.75 -13.58
CA LYS A 156 -3.95 -3.88 -14.73
C LYS A 156 -4.95 -2.74 -14.88
N ASP A 157 -6.25 -3.04 -14.80
CA ASP A 157 -7.31 -2.04 -14.92
C ASP A 157 -7.22 -1.00 -13.79
N ILE A 158 -6.90 -1.41 -12.56
CA ILE A 158 -6.67 -0.51 -11.45
C ILE A 158 -5.45 0.40 -11.73
N ILE A 159 -4.34 -0.15 -12.20
CA ILE A 159 -3.15 0.63 -12.55
C ILE A 159 -3.47 1.63 -13.68
N VAL A 160 -4.12 1.20 -14.75
CA VAL A 160 -4.59 2.07 -15.85
C VAL A 160 -5.44 3.21 -15.31
N LYS A 161 -6.44 2.90 -14.48
CA LYS A 161 -7.35 3.88 -13.88
C LYS A 161 -6.62 4.98 -13.10
N HIS A 162 -5.62 4.60 -12.30
CA HIS A 162 -4.96 5.54 -11.39
C HIS A 162 -3.75 6.26 -12.01
N THR A 163 -3.08 5.63 -12.99
CA THR A 163 -1.91 6.21 -13.66
C THR A 163 -2.26 6.99 -14.92
N GLY A 164 -3.35 6.61 -15.59
CA GLY A 164 -3.70 7.12 -16.93
C GLY A 164 -2.87 6.51 -18.05
N GLN A 165 -2.04 5.51 -17.78
CA GLN A 165 -1.28 4.81 -18.82
C GLN A 165 -2.18 3.93 -19.68
N PRO A 166 -1.88 3.75 -20.99
CA PRO A 166 -2.60 2.81 -21.84
C PRO A 166 -2.48 1.36 -21.34
N LEU A 167 -3.55 0.58 -21.48
CA LEU A 167 -3.58 -0.83 -21.05
C LEU A 167 -2.46 -1.66 -21.69
N GLU A 168 -2.16 -1.41 -22.96
CA GLU A 168 -1.06 -2.09 -23.67
C GLU A 168 0.29 -1.85 -23.00
N LYS A 169 0.56 -0.59 -22.61
CA LYS A 169 1.79 -0.23 -21.90
C LYS A 169 1.85 -0.89 -20.52
N VAL A 170 0.78 -0.84 -19.74
CA VAL A 170 0.71 -1.49 -18.44
C VAL A 170 0.91 -3.01 -18.58
N THR A 171 0.30 -3.62 -19.59
CA THR A 171 0.43 -5.07 -19.85
C THR A 171 1.86 -5.43 -20.21
N HIS A 172 2.52 -4.65 -21.07
CA HIS A 172 3.92 -4.87 -21.46
C HIS A 172 4.86 -4.71 -20.24
N ASP A 173 4.72 -3.62 -19.49
CA ASP A 173 5.62 -3.28 -18.39
C ASP A 173 5.45 -4.21 -17.18
N THR A 174 4.26 -4.78 -16.98
CA THR A 174 4.01 -5.74 -15.89
C THR A 174 4.25 -7.19 -16.26
N ASP A 175 4.64 -7.51 -17.51
CA ASP A 175 4.91 -8.90 -17.93
C ASP A 175 6.13 -9.49 -17.20
N ARG A 176 7.11 -8.66 -16.89
CA ARG A 176 8.31 -9.02 -16.14
C ARG A 176 8.55 -8.02 -15.01
N ASP A 177 9.62 -8.24 -14.23
CA ASP A 177 10.02 -7.30 -13.20
C ASP A 177 10.34 -5.94 -13.82
N PHE A 178 9.60 -4.92 -13.42
CA PHE A 178 9.72 -3.55 -13.90
C PHE A 178 9.94 -2.60 -12.72
N TYR A 179 11.16 -2.09 -12.62
CA TYR A 179 11.59 -1.20 -11.54
C TYR A 179 11.61 0.24 -12.00
N LEU A 180 11.13 1.13 -11.13
CA LEU A 180 11.10 2.56 -11.32
C LEU A 180 11.77 3.28 -10.17
N SER A 181 12.57 4.31 -10.47
CA SER A 181 12.98 5.31 -9.49
C SER A 181 11.78 6.19 -9.08
N ALA A 182 11.96 7.05 -8.08
CA ALA A 182 10.92 7.99 -7.69
C ALA A 182 10.53 8.93 -8.84
N GLU A 183 11.50 9.44 -9.61
CA GLU A 183 11.29 10.30 -10.79
C GLU A 183 10.49 9.57 -11.88
N GLN A 184 10.90 8.35 -12.20
CA GLN A 184 10.20 7.52 -13.18
C GLN A 184 8.78 7.17 -12.74
N ALA A 185 8.54 7.01 -11.43
CA ALA A 185 7.21 6.75 -10.90
C ALA A 185 6.28 7.97 -11.01
N VAL A 186 6.83 9.20 -10.92
CA VAL A 186 6.08 10.44 -11.23
C VAL A 186 5.75 10.48 -12.73
N GLU A 187 6.71 10.25 -13.61
CA GLU A 187 6.50 10.24 -15.07
C GLU A 187 5.49 9.18 -15.50
N TYR A 188 5.50 8.03 -14.83
CA TYR A 188 4.55 6.94 -15.07
C TYR A 188 3.14 7.26 -14.53
N GLY A 189 3.02 8.16 -13.57
CA GLY A 189 1.77 8.54 -12.93
C GLY A 189 1.37 7.66 -11.73
N ILE A 190 2.30 6.84 -11.21
CA ILE A 190 2.09 6.04 -9.99
C ILE A 190 2.03 6.95 -8.78
N VAL A 191 2.89 7.95 -8.71
CA VAL A 191 2.89 8.99 -7.69
C VAL A 191 2.76 10.38 -8.34
N ASP A 192 2.38 11.38 -7.56
CA ASP A 192 2.18 12.74 -8.06
C ASP A 192 3.41 13.61 -7.85
N GLU A 193 4.19 13.35 -6.77
CA GLU A 193 5.33 14.20 -6.39
C GLU A 193 6.36 13.42 -5.56
N ILE A 194 7.62 13.89 -5.62
CA ILE A 194 8.71 13.43 -4.74
C ILE A 194 8.79 14.35 -3.53
N LEU A 195 8.59 13.78 -2.33
CA LEU A 195 8.76 14.53 -1.09
C LEU A 195 10.23 14.67 -0.75
N SER A 196 10.74 15.88 -0.85
CA SER A 196 12.07 16.24 -0.42
C SER A 196 12.04 17.30 0.68
N LYS A 197 13.12 17.37 1.46
CA LYS A 197 13.24 18.44 2.46
C LYS A 197 13.19 19.79 1.75
N PRO A 198 12.39 20.76 2.23
CA PRO A 198 12.41 22.10 1.64
C PRO A 198 13.84 22.65 1.61
N SER A 199 14.24 23.18 0.46
CA SER A 199 15.47 23.96 0.35
C SER A 199 15.36 25.15 1.31
N LYS A 200 16.37 25.31 2.17
CA LYS A 200 16.46 26.45 3.10
C LYS A 200 16.64 27.75 2.33
#